data_b0899e7cdd03ce3153b7e4d468206571
#
_entry.id   b0899e7cdd03ce3153b7e4d468206571
#
_cell.length_a   1.000
_cell.length_b   1.000
_cell.length_c   1.000
_cell.angle_alpha   90.00
_cell.angle_beta   90.00
_cell.angle_gamma   90.00
#
_symmetry.space_group_name_H-M   'P 1'
#
loop_
_entity.id
_entity.type
_entity.pdbx_description
1 polymer ?
#
loop_
_entity_poly.entity_id
_entity_poly.type
_entity_poly.pdbx_seq_one_letter_code
_entity_poly.pdbx_strand_id
1 'polypeptide(L)'
;MPVTVPPFEANPELIELSLRIGGHVRTRRQARGMSRRMLSKISGVSERYLAQLETGNGNVTVGILHRLSRVFGCAVEDLIGGGTKPNLEKGHRLALLGVRGGGKTTLGKTVSSKHGIPFIEISNQVKAVSGMDVGEVISLYGQEGFRRYEEEAIAGIIEDYEKVIIAIGGGIVETAENYNLLLRHFHTIWIKTSAAEHISRVRAQGDERPMAGFAAAEEHLTNMLSQREAEFSRSDLVLDTSGVSVECSVAKLTELISSNAIF
;
A
#
# COMPACT_ATOMS: atom_id res chain seq x y z
N MET A 1 50.17 -2.94 1.95
CA MET A 1 49.98 -2.65 0.52
C MET A 1 48.59 -2.00 0.36
N PRO A 2 48.46 -0.86 -0.34
CA PRO A 2 47.17 -0.29 -0.60
C PRO A 2 46.37 -1.23 -1.53
N VAL A 3 45.13 -1.57 -1.13
CA VAL A 3 44.22 -2.35 -1.96
C VAL A 3 43.77 -1.45 -3.11
N THR A 4 44.22 -1.71 -4.31
CA THR A 4 43.77 -0.98 -5.50
C THR A 4 42.41 -1.52 -5.91
N VAL A 5 41.36 -0.75 -5.65
CA VAL A 5 40.01 -1.09 -6.10
C VAL A 5 39.93 -0.80 -7.60
N PRO A 6 39.57 -1.78 -8.47
CA PRO A 6 39.42 -1.55 -9.90
C PRO A 6 38.32 -0.53 -10.21
N PRO A 7 38.34 0.16 -11.36
CA PRO A 7 37.29 1.03 -11.81
C PRO A 7 35.92 0.30 -11.81
N PHE A 8 34.83 1.00 -11.52
CA PHE A 8 33.46 0.44 -11.42
C PHE A 8 33.08 -0.42 -12.65
N GLU A 9 33.45 0.03 -13.85
CA GLU A 9 33.16 -0.66 -15.12
C GLU A 9 33.89 -2.00 -15.30
N ALA A 10 34.90 -2.25 -14.50
CA ALA A 10 35.74 -3.46 -14.59
C ALA A 10 35.59 -4.43 -13.41
N ASN A 11 34.69 -4.12 -12.44
CA ASN A 11 34.51 -4.97 -11.25
C ASN A 11 33.28 -5.87 -11.39
N PRO A 12 33.46 -7.20 -11.61
CA PRO A 12 32.33 -8.14 -11.76
C PRO A 12 31.38 -8.16 -10.57
N GLU A 13 31.89 -8.00 -9.35
CA GLU A 13 31.08 -8.01 -8.13
C GLU A 13 30.13 -6.79 -8.05
N LEU A 14 30.61 -5.62 -8.52
CA LEU A 14 29.78 -4.41 -8.58
C LEU A 14 28.72 -4.51 -9.69
N ILE A 15 29.04 -5.17 -10.80
CA ILE A 15 28.07 -5.44 -11.87
C ILE A 15 26.97 -6.37 -11.34
N GLU A 16 27.33 -7.46 -10.68
CA GLU A 16 26.37 -8.40 -10.08
C GLU A 16 25.50 -7.71 -9.04
N LEU A 17 26.10 -6.91 -8.15
CA LEU A 17 25.38 -6.12 -7.16
C LEU A 17 24.38 -5.16 -7.80
N SER A 18 24.81 -4.45 -8.86
CA SER A 18 23.96 -3.50 -9.59
C SER A 18 22.78 -4.18 -10.28
N LEU A 19 22.99 -5.35 -10.89
CA LEU A 19 21.94 -6.17 -11.49
C LEU A 19 20.94 -6.65 -10.44
N ARG A 20 21.42 -7.09 -9.28
CA ARG A 20 20.57 -7.54 -8.16
C ARG A 20 19.72 -6.40 -7.61
N ILE A 21 20.31 -5.25 -7.33
CA ILE A 21 19.59 -4.06 -6.87
C ILE A 21 18.52 -3.65 -7.89
N GLY A 22 18.89 -3.57 -9.16
CA GLY A 22 17.99 -3.24 -10.25
C GLY A 22 16.82 -4.22 -10.37
N GLY A 23 17.10 -5.51 -10.22
CA GLY A 23 16.11 -6.58 -10.17
C GLY A 23 15.11 -6.40 -9.02
N HIS A 24 15.59 -6.08 -7.81
CA HIS A 24 14.74 -5.84 -6.64
C HIS A 24 13.84 -4.62 -6.83
N VAL A 25 14.36 -3.52 -7.35
CA VAL A 25 13.58 -2.32 -7.65
C VAL A 25 12.49 -2.62 -8.68
N ARG A 26 12.85 -3.31 -9.78
CA ARG A 26 11.91 -3.71 -10.83
C ARG A 26 10.79 -4.61 -10.29
N THR A 27 11.15 -5.63 -9.52
CA THR A 27 10.18 -6.59 -8.94
C THR A 27 9.20 -5.88 -8.01
N ARG A 28 9.70 -5.01 -7.10
CA ARG A 28 8.84 -4.25 -6.18
C ARG A 28 7.93 -3.27 -6.92
N ARG A 29 8.44 -2.62 -7.96
CA ARG A 29 7.64 -1.72 -8.81
C ARG A 29 6.52 -2.48 -9.51
N GLN A 30 6.84 -3.63 -10.13
CA GLN A 30 5.87 -4.44 -10.86
C GLN A 30 4.81 -5.05 -9.93
N ALA A 31 5.20 -5.54 -8.76
CA ALA A 31 4.28 -6.07 -7.76
C ALA A 31 3.22 -5.03 -7.31
N ARG A 32 3.57 -3.74 -7.38
CA ARG A 32 2.67 -2.62 -7.09
C ARG A 32 1.93 -2.08 -8.29
N GLY A 33 2.02 -2.70 -9.46
CA GLY A 33 1.40 -2.23 -10.70
C GLY A 33 1.94 -0.87 -11.20
N MET A 34 3.08 -0.40 -10.67
CA MET A 34 3.65 0.90 -11.02
C MET A 34 4.32 0.90 -12.38
N SER A 35 4.04 1.92 -13.23
CA SER A 35 4.92 2.27 -14.36
C SER A 35 6.20 2.96 -13.85
N ARG A 36 7.29 2.98 -14.68
CA ARG A 36 8.48 3.79 -14.35
C ARG A 36 8.16 5.27 -14.22
N ARG A 37 7.23 5.78 -15.02
CA ARG A 37 6.76 7.16 -14.96
C ARG A 37 6.10 7.46 -13.61
N MET A 38 5.29 6.55 -13.08
CA MET A 38 4.67 6.69 -11.78
C MET A 38 5.72 6.66 -10.66
N LEU A 39 6.65 5.68 -10.69
CA LEU A 39 7.75 5.61 -9.73
C LEU A 39 8.63 6.86 -9.76
N SER A 40 8.90 7.40 -10.96
CA SER A 40 9.63 8.66 -11.14
C SER A 40 8.94 9.83 -10.47
N LYS A 41 7.62 9.97 -10.66
CA LYS A 41 6.81 11.05 -10.08
C LYS A 41 6.85 11.03 -8.54
N ILE A 42 6.78 9.84 -7.93
CA ILE A 42 6.72 9.70 -6.47
C ILE A 42 8.12 9.81 -5.85
N SER A 43 9.12 9.16 -6.43
CA SER A 43 10.48 9.11 -5.88
C SER A 43 11.34 10.34 -6.19
N GLY A 44 10.95 11.13 -7.22
CA GLY A 44 11.79 12.20 -7.76
C GLY A 44 13.03 11.69 -8.51
N VAL A 45 13.10 10.38 -8.85
CA VAL A 45 14.16 9.78 -9.66
C VAL A 45 13.72 9.75 -11.12
N SER A 46 14.53 10.24 -12.06
CA SER A 46 14.10 10.33 -13.48
C SER A 46 13.79 8.95 -14.08
N GLU A 47 12.83 8.89 -15.01
CA GLU A 47 12.46 7.64 -15.71
C GLU A 47 13.63 7.00 -16.44
N ARG A 48 14.50 7.82 -17.05
CA ARG A 48 15.71 7.36 -17.72
C ARG A 48 16.66 6.66 -16.74
N TYR A 49 16.85 7.27 -15.55
CA TYR A 49 17.70 6.68 -14.53
C TYR A 49 17.10 5.38 -13.98
N LEU A 50 15.78 5.35 -13.73
CA LEU A 50 15.10 4.13 -13.30
C LEU A 50 15.23 3.00 -14.34
N ALA A 51 15.17 3.30 -15.64
CA ALA A 51 15.38 2.31 -16.68
C ALA A 51 16.81 1.73 -16.64
N GLN A 52 17.82 2.58 -16.47
CA GLN A 52 19.21 2.16 -16.32
C GLN A 52 19.43 1.35 -15.03
N LEU A 53 18.86 1.81 -13.92
CA LEU A 53 18.95 1.12 -12.63
C LEU A 53 18.34 -0.29 -12.72
N GLU A 54 17.15 -0.43 -13.27
CA GLU A 54 16.43 -1.72 -13.39
C GLU A 54 17.14 -2.73 -14.34
N THR A 55 18.06 -2.26 -15.16
CA THR A 55 18.91 -3.10 -16.05
C THR A 55 20.32 -3.32 -15.49
N GLY A 56 20.61 -2.80 -14.29
CA GLY A 56 21.94 -2.91 -13.67
C GLY A 56 23.01 -1.99 -14.25
N ASN A 57 22.64 -1.07 -15.16
CA ASN A 57 23.57 -0.17 -15.86
C ASN A 57 23.74 1.18 -15.14
N GLY A 58 23.37 1.29 -13.89
CA GLY A 58 23.44 2.54 -13.13
C GLY A 58 24.28 2.41 -11.86
N ASN A 59 25.15 3.37 -11.62
CA ASN A 59 25.80 3.51 -10.31
C ASN A 59 24.81 4.14 -9.32
N VAL A 60 24.17 3.30 -8.50
CA VAL A 60 23.14 3.76 -7.58
C VAL A 60 23.75 4.37 -6.32
N THR A 61 23.35 5.59 -5.97
CA THR A 61 23.76 6.24 -4.74
C THR A 61 22.84 5.84 -3.57
N VAL A 62 23.36 5.92 -2.35
CA VAL A 62 22.57 5.68 -1.12
C VAL A 62 21.34 6.61 -1.07
N GLY A 63 21.47 7.86 -1.52
CA GLY A 63 20.35 8.80 -1.56
C GLY A 63 19.24 8.38 -2.51
N ILE A 64 19.56 7.73 -3.64
CA ILE A 64 18.56 7.17 -4.55
C ILE A 64 17.89 5.94 -3.93
N LEU A 65 18.68 5.03 -3.35
CA LEU A 65 18.15 3.87 -2.63
C LEU A 65 17.20 4.29 -1.51
N HIS A 66 17.57 5.30 -0.72
CA HIS A 66 16.71 5.83 0.33
C HIS A 66 15.38 6.38 -0.20
N ARG A 67 15.38 7.14 -1.32
CA ARG A 67 14.12 7.62 -1.93
C ARG A 67 13.25 6.46 -2.41
N LEU A 68 13.84 5.47 -3.06
CA LEU A 68 13.11 4.29 -3.54
C LEU A 68 12.59 3.44 -2.38
N SER A 69 13.37 3.25 -1.32
CA SER A 69 12.94 2.50 -0.14
C SER A 69 11.75 3.17 0.56
N ARG A 70 11.74 4.51 0.61
CA ARG A 70 10.58 5.28 1.14
C ARG A 70 9.32 5.05 0.30
N VAL A 71 9.43 5.04 -1.03
CA VAL A 71 8.28 4.76 -1.92
C VAL A 71 7.78 3.33 -1.73
N PHE A 72 8.69 2.38 -1.56
CA PHE A 72 8.34 0.97 -1.37
C PHE A 72 7.99 0.59 0.08
N GLY A 73 8.12 1.49 1.04
CA GLY A 73 7.88 1.19 2.46
C GLY A 73 8.78 0.07 2.98
N CYS A 74 10.07 0.05 2.57
CA CYS A 74 11.03 -0.98 2.96
C CYS A 74 12.34 -0.35 3.44
N ALA A 75 13.22 -1.13 4.08
CA ALA A 75 14.56 -0.69 4.43
C ALA A 75 15.45 -0.59 3.17
N VAL A 76 16.51 0.23 3.23
CA VAL A 76 17.49 0.34 2.12
C VAL A 76 18.18 -1.00 1.89
N GLU A 77 18.44 -1.73 2.96
CA GLU A 77 19.05 -3.06 2.98
C GLU A 77 18.25 -4.08 2.16
N ASP A 78 16.92 -3.95 2.14
CA ASP A 78 16.03 -4.82 1.35
C ASP A 78 16.16 -4.62 -0.15
N LEU A 79 16.68 -3.47 -0.58
CA LEU A 79 16.99 -3.19 -1.98
C LEU A 79 18.37 -3.72 -2.37
N ILE A 80 19.32 -3.78 -1.44
CA ILE A 80 20.70 -4.19 -1.65
C ILE A 80 20.87 -5.70 -1.47
N GLY A 81 20.33 -6.23 -0.38
CA GLY A 81 20.44 -7.63 0.00
C GLY A 81 19.40 -8.50 -0.71
N GLY A 82 19.78 -9.59 -1.31
CA GLY A 82 18.92 -10.53 -2.03
C GLY A 82 18.04 -11.43 -1.16
N GLY A 83 17.66 -11.03 0.01
CA GLY A 83 16.76 -11.79 0.86
C GLY A 83 15.49 -10.97 1.13
N THR A 84 14.33 -11.48 0.74
CA THR A 84 13.10 -11.24 1.47
C THR A 84 13.27 -11.85 2.86
N LYS A 85 14.07 -11.21 3.73
CA LYS A 85 13.80 -11.39 5.15
C LYS A 85 12.37 -10.92 5.33
N PRO A 86 11.48 -11.75 5.89
CA PRO A 86 10.18 -11.25 6.27
C PRO A 86 10.45 -9.95 7.01
N ASN A 87 9.79 -8.86 6.62
CA ASN A 87 9.96 -7.61 7.33
C ASN A 87 9.42 -7.87 8.74
N LEU A 88 10.32 -8.15 9.68
CA LEU A 88 9.97 -8.53 11.06
C LEU A 88 9.09 -7.47 11.72
N GLU A 89 9.14 -6.22 11.22
CA GLU A 89 8.26 -5.15 11.68
C GLU A 89 6.81 -5.36 11.22
N LYS A 90 6.57 -5.99 10.05
CA LYS A 90 5.21 -6.25 9.55
C LYS A 90 4.53 -7.42 10.27
N GLY A 91 5.30 -8.38 10.75
CA GLY A 91 4.76 -9.59 11.35
C GLY A 91 3.75 -10.27 10.42
N HIS A 92 2.65 -10.74 10.99
CA HIS A 92 1.50 -11.29 10.28
C HIS A 92 0.32 -10.31 10.25
N ARG A 93 0.58 -9.01 10.03
CA ARG A 93 -0.44 -7.97 9.97
C ARG A 93 -0.74 -7.63 8.52
N LEU A 94 -2.02 -7.69 8.15
CA LEU A 94 -2.52 -7.37 6.82
C LEU A 94 -3.44 -6.15 6.86
N ALA A 95 -3.18 -5.15 6.03
CA ALA A 95 -4.05 -4.00 5.83
C ALA A 95 -4.68 -4.02 4.43
N LEU A 96 -6.01 -4.05 4.38
CA LEU A 96 -6.79 -3.86 3.16
C LEU A 96 -7.14 -2.38 3.04
N LEU A 97 -6.62 -1.72 2.03
CA LEU A 97 -6.86 -0.29 1.81
C LEU A 97 -7.55 -0.05 0.46
N GLY A 98 -8.20 1.09 0.36
CA GLY A 98 -8.96 1.47 -0.84
C GLY A 98 -10.20 2.29 -0.48
N VAL A 99 -10.88 2.76 -1.51
CA VAL A 99 -12.06 3.60 -1.37
C VAL A 99 -13.23 2.88 -0.70
N ARG A 100 -14.18 3.65 -0.16
CA ARG A 100 -15.42 3.11 0.42
C ARG A 100 -16.18 2.33 -0.66
N GLY A 101 -16.82 1.21 -0.30
CA GLY A 101 -17.51 0.35 -1.29
C GLY A 101 -16.60 -0.56 -2.13
N GLY A 102 -15.28 -0.48 -1.99
CA GLY A 102 -14.32 -1.35 -2.70
C GLY A 102 -14.32 -2.82 -2.26
N GLY A 103 -15.12 -3.22 -1.26
CA GLY A 103 -15.23 -4.61 -0.83
C GLY A 103 -14.29 -5.02 0.32
N LYS A 104 -13.47 -4.12 0.87
CA LYS A 104 -12.52 -4.41 1.97
C LYS A 104 -13.10 -5.20 3.12
N THR A 105 -14.24 -4.74 3.66
CA THR A 105 -14.93 -5.36 4.79
C THR A 105 -15.39 -6.79 4.46
N THR A 106 -16.00 -6.99 3.30
CA THR A 106 -16.49 -8.29 2.86
C THR A 106 -15.32 -9.26 2.67
N LEU A 107 -14.30 -8.85 1.94
CA LEU A 107 -13.11 -9.65 1.69
C LEU A 107 -12.35 -9.95 2.99
N GLY A 108 -12.14 -8.94 3.83
CA GLY A 108 -11.43 -9.07 5.09
C GLY A 108 -12.13 -10.01 6.07
N LYS A 109 -13.45 -9.87 6.26
CA LYS A 109 -14.24 -10.77 7.13
C LYS A 109 -14.23 -12.21 6.62
N THR A 110 -14.36 -12.41 5.31
CA THR A 110 -14.35 -13.77 4.73
C THR A 110 -13.00 -14.46 4.93
N VAL A 111 -11.90 -13.77 4.66
CA VAL A 111 -10.55 -14.32 4.86
C VAL A 111 -10.25 -14.51 6.34
N SER A 112 -10.63 -13.55 7.19
CA SER A 112 -10.54 -13.64 8.66
C SER A 112 -11.19 -14.92 9.19
N SER A 113 -12.44 -15.16 8.81
CA SER A 113 -13.19 -16.35 9.22
C SER A 113 -12.53 -17.65 8.73
N LYS A 114 -12.00 -17.66 7.52
CA LYS A 114 -11.35 -18.83 6.91
C LYS A 114 -10.03 -19.20 7.62
N HIS A 115 -9.28 -18.20 8.08
CA HIS A 115 -7.96 -18.37 8.68
C HIS A 115 -7.94 -18.26 10.21
N GLY A 116 -9.09 -17.97 10.84
CA GLY A 116 -9.17 -17.77 12.31
C GLY A 116 -8.37 -16.57 12.79
N ILE A 117 -8.29 -15.49 11.97
CA ILE A 117 -7.51 -14.28 12.26
C ILE A 117 -8.45 -13.14 12.64
N PRO A 118 -8.17 -12.33 13.68
CA PRO A 118 -8.97 -11.16 14.02
C PRO A 118 -9.12 -10.21 12.82
N PHE A 119 -10.32 -9.64 12.65
CA PHE A 119 -10.61 -8.61 11.66
C PHE A 119 -11.08 -7.33 12.35
N ILE A 120 -10.45 -6.21 12.03
CA ILE A 120 -10.73 -4.89 12.63
C ILE A 120 -10.96 -3.87 11.52
N GLU A 121 -12.07 -3.13 11.63
CA GLU A 121 -12.24 -1.89 10.86
C GLU A 121 -11.65 -0.73 11.64
N ILE A 122 -10.75 0.04 11.02
CA ILE A 122 -10.10 1.17 11.69
C ILE A 122 -11.12 2.19 12.20
N SER A 123 -12.24 2.40 11.52
CA SER A 123 -13.32 3.27 12.00
C SER A 123 -13.88 2.84 13.38
N ASN A 124 -13.96 1.54 13.63
CA ASN A 124 -14.41 1.03 14.93
C ASN A 124 -13.34 1.23 16.01
N GLN A 125 -12.07 1.08 15.64
CA GLN A 125 -10.97 1.32 16.58
C GLN A 125 -10.82 2.82 16.90
N VAL A 126 -11.00 3.70 15.91
CA VAL A 126 -11.08 5.16 16.14
C VAL A 126 -12.21 5.49 17.11
N LYS A 127 -13.39 4.85 16.96
CA LYS A 127 -14.49 5.02 17.91
C LYS A 127 -14.14 4.53 19.32
N ALA A 128 -13.43 3.41 19.43
CA ALA A 128 -12.98 2.89 20.72
C ALA A 128 -12.00 3.82 21.44
N VAL A 129 -11.06 4.41 20.69
CA VAL A 129 -10.04 5.34 21.22
C VAL A 129 -10.64 6.71 21.55
N SER A 130 -11.47 7.27 20.66
CA SER A 130 -12.02 8.61 20.82
C SER A 130 -13.29 8.68 21.70
N GLY A 131 -13.97 7.56 21.90
CA GLY A 131 -15.29 7.49 22.51
C GLY A 131 -16.42 8.03 21.63
N MET A 132 -16.16 8.39 20.37
CA MET A 132 -17.07 9.07 19.44
C MET A 132 -17.13 8.38 18.08
N ASP A 133 -18.25 8.53 17.39
CA ASP A 133 -18.33 8.07 15.99
C ASP A 133 -17.43 8.95 15.07
N VAL A 134 -16.92 8.35 13.99
CA VAL A 134 -16.03 9.04 13.03
C VAL A 134 -16.63 10.37 12.54
N GLY A 135 -17.95 10.41 12.30
CA GLY A 135 -18.65 11.64 11.91
C GLY A 135 -18.59 12.74 12.97
N GLU A 136 -18.72 12.37 14.23
CA GLU A 136 -18.63 13.29 15.39
C GLU A 136 -17.19 13.79 15.56
N VAL A 137 -16.20 12.90 15.46
CA VAL A 137 -14.77 13.28 15.50
C VAL A 137 -14.45 14.31 14.42
N ILE A 138 -14.90 14.07 13.18
CA ILE A 138 -14.65 15.00 12.06
C ILE A 138 -15.40 16.31 12.27
N SER A 139 -16.63 16.29 12.79
CA SER A 139 -17.41 17.49 13.05
C SER A 139 -16.79 18.39 14.13
N LEU A 140 -16.24 17.79 15.18
CA LEU A 140 -15.69 18.52 16.35
C LEU A 140 -14.21 18.90 16.16
N TYR A 141 -13.40 18.03 15.56
CA TYR A 141 -11.95 18.17 15.50
C TYR A 141 -11.40 18.28 14.08
N GLY A 142 -12.27 18.28 13.07
CA GLY A 142 -11.87 18.31 11.65
C GLY A 142 -11.17 17.05 11.18
N GLN A 143 -10.69 17.08 9.95
CA GLN A 143 -9.96 15.96 9.35
C GLN A 143 -8.62 15.71 10.08
N GLU A 144 -7.95 16.76 10.52
CA GLU A 144 -6.68 16.63 11.24
C GLU A 144 -6.85 15.91 12.58
N GLY A 145 -7.91 16.25 13.35
CA GLY A 145 -8.25 15.54 14.56
C GLY A 145 -8.56 14.05 14.33
N PHE A 146 -9.32 13.75 13.26
CA PHE A 146 -9.56 12.38 12.86
C PHE A 146 -8.26 11.64 12.54
N ARG A 147 -7.30 12.25 11.85
CA ARG A 147 -6.01 11.61 11.51
C ARG A 147 -5.16 11.30 12.73
N ARG A 148 -5.23 12.11 13.78
CA ARG A 148 -4.56 11.80 15.06
C ARG A 148 -5.15 10.56 15.74
N TYR A 149 -6.48 10.47 15.82
CA TYR A 149 -7.13 9.27 16.36
C TYR A 149 -6.93 8.03 15.47
N GLU A 150 -6.83 8.20 14.14
CA GLU A 150 -6.50 7.13 13.22
C GLU A 150 -5.08 6.59 13.44
N GLU A 151 -4.10 7.48 13.67
CA GLU A 151 -2.73 7.13 14.03
C GLU A 151 -2.66 6.35 15.35
N GLU A 152 -3.33 6.85 16.39
CA GLU A 152 -3.42 6.21 17.69
C GLU A 152 -4.07 4.81 17.59
N ALA A 153 -5.14 4.70 16.81
CA ALA A 153 -5.80 3.42 16.56
C ALA A 153 -4.87 2.41 15.84
N ILE A 154 -4.10 2.86 14.85
CA ILE A 154 -3.12 2.01 14.16
C ILE A 154 -2.00 1.59 15.10
N ALA A 155 -1.46 2.51 15.90
CA ALA A 155 -0.40 2.24 16.87
C ALA A 155 -0.85 1.19 17.91
N GLY A 156 -2.05 1.34 18.48
CA GLY A 156 -2.61 0.36 19.41
C GLY A 156 -2.76 -1.03 18.79
N ILE A 157 -3.20 -1.12 17.52
CA ILE A 157 -3.28 -2.43 16.84
C ILE A 157 -1.90 -3.04 16.64
N ILE A 158 -0.87 -2.24 16.36
CA ILE A 158 0.51 -2.73 16.21
C ILE A 158 1.02 -3.34 17.52
N GLU A 159 0.68 -2.72 18.65
CA GLU A 159 1.07 -3.18 19.99
C GLU A 159 0.30 -4.43 20.42
N ASP A 160 -1.01 -4.47 20.17
CA ASP A 160 -1.90 -5.52 20.67
C ASP A 160 -1.92 -6.80 19.83
N TYR A 161 -1.56 -6.72 18.53
CA TYR A 161 -1.73 -7.83 17.59
C TYR A 161 -0.47 -8.15 16.82
N GLU A 162 0.04 -9.36 16.97
CA GLU A 162 1.06 -9.92 16.06
C GLU A 162 0.44 -10.39 14.74
N LYS A 163 -0.85 -10.81 14.78
CA LYS A 163 -1.58 -11.35 13.65
C LYS A 163 -2.99 -10.75 13.58
N VAL A 164 -3.27 -9.98 12.52
CA VAL A 164 -4.55 -9.29 12.35
C VAL A 164 -4.77 -8.92 10.87
N ILE A 165 -6.04 -8.81 10.48
CA ILE A 165 -6.47 -8.21 9.23
C ILE A 165 -7.20 -6.91 9.57
N ILE A 166 -6.77 -5.79 8.99
CA ILE A 166 -7.47 -4.52 9.15
C ILE A 166 -8.07 -4.03 7.83
N ALA A 167 -9.20 -3.34 7.91
CA ALA A 167 -9.75 -2.56 6.80
C ALA A 167 -9.63 -1.07 7.12
N ILE A 168 -9.01 -0.31 6.20
CA ILE A 168 -8.78 1.12 6.37
C ILE A 168 -9.31 1.90 5.17
N GLY A 169 -9.84 3.09 5.44
CA GLY A 169 -10.39 3.97 4.43
C GLY A 169 -9.34 4.57 3.49
N GLY A 170 -9.73 4.86 2.23
CA GLY A 170 -8.83 5.39 1.22
C GLY A 170 -8.23 6.77 1.52
N GLY A 171 -8.76 7.49 2.51
CA GLY A 171 -8.19 8.77 2.94
C GLY A 171 -6.86 8.65 3.68
N ILE A 172 -6.45 7.46 4.12
CA ILE A 172 -5.15 7.22 4.79
C ILE A 172 -3.97 7.71 3.96
N VAL A 173 -4.06 7.65 2.64
CA VAL A 173 -2.99 8.06 1.72
C VAL A 173 -2.76 9.57 1.68
N GLU A 174 -3.67 10.37 2.24
CA GLU A 174 -3.55 11.84 2.30
C GLU A 174 -2.62 12.31 3.42
N THR A 175 -2.39 11.47 4.45
CA THR A 175 -1.53 11.78 5.58
C THR A 175 -0.28 10.90 5.51
N ALA A 176 0.85 11.52 5.18
CA ALA A 176 2.09 10.78 4.93
C ALA A 176 2.56 9.99 6.16
N GLU A 177 2.38 10.55 7.37
CA GLU A 177 2.76 9.95 8.64
C GLU A 177 2.00 8.64 8.86
N ASN A 178 0.67 8.69 8.85
CA ASN A 178 -0.20 7.52 9.07
C ASN A 178 0.00 6.46 7.98
N TYR A 179 0.15 6.91 6.72
CA TYR A 179 0.37 5.96 5.64
C TYR A 179 1.73 5.28 5.70
N ASN A 180 2.79 6.00 6.07
CA ASN A 180 4.11 5.42 6.28
C ASN A 180 4.13 4.46 7.47
N LEU A 181 3.42 4.77 8.57
CA LEU A 181 3.23 3.86 9.70
C LEU A 181 2.59 2.53 9.23
N LEU A 182 1.53 2.63 8.43
CA LEU A 182 0.85 1.47 7.87
C LEU A 182 1.77 0.65 6.96
N LEU A 183 2.47 1.29 6.01
CA LEU A 183 3.38 0.62 5.08
C LEU A 183 4.55 -0.08 5.78
N ARG A 184 4.98 0.43 6.93
CA ARG A 184 6.08 -0.12 7.72
C ARG A 184 5.68 -1.35 8.52
N HIS A 185 4.48 -1.36 9.11
CA HIS A 185 4.06 -2.36 10.09
C HIS A 185 3.02 -3.36 9.59
N PHE A 186 2.50 -3.19 8.37
CA PHE A 186 1.52 -4.08 7.75
C PHE A 186 1.95 -4.50 6.35
N HIS A 187 1.62 -5.73 5.99
CA HIS A 187 1.49 -6.10 4.58
C HIS A 187 0.27 -5.39 4.02
N THR A 188 0.43 -4.64 2.96
CA THR A 188 -0.62 -3.76 2.44
C THR A 188 -1.14 -4.25 1.10
N ILE A 189 -2.46 -4.41 0.98
CA ILE A 189 -3.11 -4.76 -0.29
C ILE A 189 -4.11 -3.65 -0.65
N TRP A 190 -3.85 -2.98 -1.77
CA TRP A 190 -4.80 -2.05 -2.33
C TRP A 190 -5.93 -2.81 -3.05
N ILE A 191 -7.16 -2.67 -2.54
CA ILE A 191 -8.37 -3.19 -3.19
C ILE A 191 -8.82 -2.15 -4.20
N LYS A 192 -8.50 -2.39 -5.48
CA LYS A 192 -8.87 -1.54 -6.61
C LYS A 192 -10.23 -1.96 -7.14
N THR A 193 -11.06 -1.00 -7.54
CA THR A 193 -12.33 -1.22 -8.24
C THR A 193 -12.56 -0.07 -9.20
N SER A 194 -13.33 -0.30 -10.27
CA SER A 194 -13.71 0.75 -11.21
C SER A 194 -14.62 1.79 -10.57
N ALA A 195 -14.58 3.04 -11.05
CA ALA A 195 -15.42 4.13 -10.56
C ALA A 195 -16.93 3.79 -10.67
N ALA A 196 -17.34 3.18 -11.79
CA ALA A 196 -18.72 2.78 -12.02
C ALA A 196 -19.23 1.75 -10.99
N GLU A 197 -18.42 0.70 -10.72
CA GLU A 197 -18.76 -0.32 -9.71
C GLU A 197 -18.73 0.23 -8.29
N HIS A 198 -17.78 1.13 -7.99
CA HIS A 198 -17.74 1.81 -6.72
C HIS A 198 -19.07 2.55 -6.44
N ILE A 199 -19.53 3.36 -7.39
CA ILE A 199 -20.78 4.09 -7.30
C ILE A 199 -21.97 3.14 -7.12
N SER A 200 -22.03 2.07 -7.93
CA SER A 200 -23.08 1.05 -7.84
C SER A 200 -23.11 0.40 -6.45
N ARG A 201 -21.97 0.02 -5.92
CA ARG A 201 -21.86 -0.63 -4.59
C ARG A 201 -22.21 0.31 -3.43
N VAL A 202 -21.79 1.59 -3.51
CA VAL A 202 -22.12 2.60 -2.49
C VAL A 202 -23.62 2.88 -2.45
N ARG A 203 -24.28 2.95 -3.63
CA ARG A 203 -25.75 3.08 -3.72
C ARG A 203 -26.49 1.90 -3.11
N ALA A 204 -26.04 0.69 -3.44
CA ALA A 204 -26.63 -0.53 -2.88
C ALA A 204 -26.52 -0.59 -1.33
N GLN A 205 -25.60 0.16 -0.73
CA GLN A 205 -25.42 0.31 0.71
C GLN A 205 -26.25 1.45 1.34
N GLY A 206 -27.11 2.14 0.55
CA GLY A 206 -28.00 3.18 1.02
C GLY A 206 -27.34 4.55 1.27
N ASP A 207 -26.14 4.79 0.76
CA ASP A 207 -25.47 6.09 0.89
C ASP A 207 -25.75 6.96 -0.36
N GLU A 208 -26.64 7.92 -0.22
CA GLU A 208 -27.06 8.82 -1.30
C GLU A 208 -26.21 10.12 -1.41
N ARG A 209 -25.29 10.34 -0.48
CA ARG A 209 -24.54 11.61 -0.31
C ARG A 209 -23.67 12.10 -1.48
N PRO A 210 -23.20 11.27 -2.45
CA PRO A 210 -22.41 11.77 -3.59
C PRO A 210 -23.21 12.11 -4.85
N MET A 211 -24.56 12.18 -4.84
CA MET A 211 -25.38 11.82 -6.00
C MET A 211 -26.21 12.93 -6.66
N ALA A 212 -25.84 14.19 -6.55
CA ALA A 212 -26.41 15.23 -7.40
C ALA A 212 -25.78 15.16 -8.83
N GLY A 213 -26.33 14.29 -9.69
CA GLY A 213 -25.90 14.11 -11.07
C GLY A 213 -24.92 12.93 -11.30
N PHE A 214 -25.42 11.84 -11.89
CA PHE A 214 -24.70 10.58 -12.07
C PHE A 214 -23.35 10.71 -12.80
N ALA A 215 -23.34 11.43 -13.92
CA ALA A 215 -22.12 11.61 -14.73
C ALA A 215 -21.07 12.46 -14.00
N ALA A 216 -21.50 13.52 -13.32
CA ALA A 216 -20.60 14.37 -12.53
C ALA A 216 -19.98 13.65 -11.33
N ALA A 217 -20.74 12.75 -10.68
CA ALA A 217 -20.23 11.96 -9.56
C ALA A 217 -19.19 10.92 -10.01
N GLU A 218 -19.39 10.28 -11.16
CA GLU A 218 -18.44 9.33 -11.74
C GLU A 218 -17.16 10.02 -12.19
N GLU A 219 -17.27 11.17 -12.85
CA GLU A 219 -16.13 11.96 -13.27
C GLU A 219 -15.31 12.45 -12.04
N HIS A 220 -15.99 12.98 -11.03
CA HIS A 220 -15.36 13.43 -9.80
C HIS A 220 -14.62 12.27 -9.09
N LEU A 221 -15.26 11.12 -8.98
CA LEU A 221 -14.65 9.92 -8.39
C LEU A 221 -13.46 9.41 -9.21
N THR A 222 -13.58 9.40 -10.54
CA THR A 222 -12.51 9.01 -11.46
C THR A 222 -11.29 9.92 -11.27
N ASN A 223 -11.51 11.22 -11.20
CA ASN A 223 -10.47 12.22 -10.98
C ASN A 223 -9.82 12.03 -9.60
N MET A 224 -10.61 11.82 -8.54
CA MET A 224 -10.10 11.56 -7.21
C MET A 224 -9.27 10.26 -7.15
N LEU A 225 -9.73 9.18 -7.78
CA LEU A 225 -9.01 7.92 -7.85
C LEU A 225 -7.69 8.09 -8.61
N SER A 226 -7.71 8.80 -9.74
CA SER A 226 -6.51 9.08 -10.54
C SER A 226 -5.48 9.91 -9.78
N GLN A 227 -5.92 10.88 -9.00
CA GLN A 227 -5.04 11.69 -8.16
C GLN A 227 -4.37 10.87 -7.05
N ARG A 228 -5.10 9.90 -6.47
CA ARG A 228 -4.61 9.05 -5.38
C ARG A 228 -3.94 7.76 -5.85
N GLU A 229 -4.03 7.43 -7.14
CA GLU A 229 -3.48 6.18 -7.68
C GLU A 229 -1.98 6.04 -7.41
N ALA A 230 -1.24 7.14 -7.50
CA ALA A 230 0.18 7.17 -7.20
C ALA A 230 0.47 6.73 -5.77
N GLU A 231 -0.29 7.24 -4.79
CA GLU A 231 -0.12 6.89 -3.38
C GLU A 231 -0.61 5.46 -3.09
N PHE A 232 -1.76 5.06 -3.59
CA PHE A 232 -2.24 3.68 -3.44
C PHE A 232 -1.25 2.65 -4.00
N SER A 233 -0.56 2.98 -5.10
CA SER A 233 0.45 2.11 -5.71
C SER A 233 1.68 1.87 -4.84
N ARG A 234 1.84 2.58 -3.73
CA ARG A 234 2.88 2.30 -2.73
C ARG A 234 2.58 1.06 -1.88
N SER A 235 1.34 0.56 -1.90
CA SER A 235 0.97 -0.69 -1.26
C SER A 235 1.81 -1.85 -1.78
N ASP A 236 2.07 -2.85 -0.94
CA ASP A 236 2.89 -4.01 -1.31
C ASP A 236 2.28 -4.77 -2.50
N LEU A 237 0.95 -4.92 -2.50
CA LEU A 237 0.20 -5.67 -3.51
C LEU A 237 -1.05 -4.89 -3.94
N VAL A 238 -1.58 -5.27 -5.10
CA VAL A 238 -2.85 -4.74 -5.65
C VAL A 238 -3.77 -5.90 -5.98
N LEU A 239 -5.01 -5.83 -5.52
CA LEU A 239 -6.10 -6.72 -5.91
C LEU A 239 -7.16 -5.91 -6.67
N ASP A 240 -7.23 -6.10 -7.99
CA ASP A 240 -8.30 -5.53 -8.80
C ASP A 240 -9.55 -6.43 -8.74
N THR A 241 -10.64 -5.85 -8.23
CA THR A 241 -11.95 -6.50 -8.09
C THR A 241 -12.96 -6.06 -9.15
N SER A 242 -12.52 -5.30 -10.16
CA SER A 242 -13.39 -4.80 -11.24
C SER A 242 -13.90 -5.97 -12.09
N GLY A 243 -15.20 -6.04 -12.32
CA GLY A 243 -15.84 -7.09 -13.14
C GLY A 243 -15.74 -8.51 -12.57
N VAL A 244 -15.41 -8.64 -11.28
CA VAL A 244 -15.13 -9.95 -10.66
C VAL A 244 -16.12 -10.22 -9.52
N SER A 245 -16.61 -11.45 -9.39
CA SER A 245 -17.48 -11.82 -8.27
C SER A 245 -16.73 -11.77 -6.93
N VAL A 246 -17.49 -11.71 -5.83
CA VAL A 246 -16.93 -11.70 -4.46
C VAL A 246 -16.14 -12.98 -4.20
N GLU A 247 -16.66 -14.15 -4.62
CA GLU A 247 -16.01 -15.45 -4.43
C GLU A 247 -14.66 -15.51 -5.16
N CYS A 248 -14.61 -15.04 -6.39
CA CYS A 248 -13.37 -14.98 -7.16
C CYS A 248 -12.37 -13.98 -6.55
N SER A 249 -12.86 -12.85 -6.05
CA SER A 249 -12.03 -11.86 -5.36
C SER A 249 -11.45 -12.42 -4.05
N VAL A 250 -12.22 -13.20 -3.28
CA VAL A 250 -11.76 -13.91 -2.08
C VAL A 250 -10.70 -14.95 -2.43
N ALA A 251 -10.90 -15.72 -3.50
CA ALA A 251 -9.92 -16.71 -3.96
C ALA A 251 -8.58 -16.05 -4.31
N LYS A 252 -8.61 -14.97 -5.11
CA LYS A 252 -7.43 -14.18 -5.46
C LYS A 252 -6.74 -13.57 -4.24
N LEU A 253 -7.52 -13.03 -3.28
CA LEU A 253 -6.96 -12.49 -2.04
C LEU A 253 -6.26 -13.58 -1.23
N THR A 254 -6.87 -14.75 -1.12
CA THR A 254 -6.27 -15.90 -0.41
C THR A 254 -4.97 -16.35 -1.09
N GLU A 255 -4.95 -16.39 -2.42
CA GLU A 255 -3.74 -16.70 -3.20
C GLU A 255 -2.62 -15.68 -2.97
N LEU A 256 -2.94 -14.38 -3.01
CA LEU A 256 -1.97 -13.30 -2.73
C LEU A 256 -1.38 -13.44 -1.32
N ILE A 257 -2.20 -13.73 -0.33
CA ILE A 257 -1.76 -13.92 1.06
C ILE A 257 -0.79 -15.11 1.16
N SER A 258 -1.16 -16.25 0.58
CA SER A 258 -0.36 -17.48 0.64
C SER A 258 0.94 -17.35 -0.14
N SER A 259 0.90 -16.80 -1.37
CA SER A 259 2.07 -16.63 -2.24
C SER A 259 3.11 -15.65 -1.69
N ASN A 260 2.68 -14.74 -0.80
CA ASN A 260 3.56 -13.77 -0.16
C ASN A 260 3.86 -14.11 1.31
N ALA A 261 3.50 -15.30 1.76
CA ALA A 261 3.74 -15.81 3.13
C ALA A 261 3.32 -14.80 4.23
N ILE A 262 2.15 -14.17 4.06
CA ILE A 262 1.66 -13.17 5.01
C ILE A 262 1.16 -13.85 6.29
N PHE A 263 0.51 -15.03 6.13
CA PHE A 263 0.02 -15.86 7.23
C PHE A 263 0.44 -17.32 7.05
#